data_3aa58a98abb86c7d334ffccd9aefd093
#
_entry.id   3aa58a98abb86c7d334ffccd9aefd093
#
_cell.length_a   1.000
_cell.length_b   1.000
_cell.length_c   1.000
_cell.angle_alpha   90.00
_cell.angle_beta   90.00
_cell.angle_gamma   90.00
#
_symmetry.space_group_name_H-M   'P 1'
#
loop_
_entity.id
_entity.type
_entity.pdbx_description
1 polymer ?
#
loop_
_entity_poly.entity_id
_entity_poly.type
_entity_poly.pdbx_seq_one_letter_code
_entity_poly.pdbx_strand_id
1 'polypeptide(L)'
;MTEEKDLTQIDIPGDEEVAITESIHLTARESARISRENRRITNEIEKKRNRKNVPASEYTAVMRDPDNVVEFDDVHTYFFTDIGTVKAVDGVTFDIPKGKTVGVVGESGCGKSVTALSLMQLVQRPQGQTVEGEIRFNGENMVYDIAKTPTDQMEKIRGAQISMIFQEPMTSLNPVFRAGHQIDEVIALHNPEMTKEEIKALSLKMIDMVGIANQEGVYMMYPHELSGGMRQRIMIAMALACNPKLIIADEPTTALDVTIQ
;
A
#
# COMPACT_ATOMS: atom_id res chain seq x y z
N MET A 1 -36.89 8.39 12.28
CA MET A 1 -36.28 7.06 12.32
C MET A 1 -35.92 6.73 10.89
N THR A 2 -34.69 7.08 10.48
CA THR A 2 -34.11 6.73 9.19
C THR A 2 -33.35 5.44 9.41
N GLU A 3 -33.78 4.39 8.75
CA GLU A 3 -33.11 3.09 8.76
C GLU A 3 -31.66 3.26 8.30
N GLU A 4 -30.71 3.03 9.20
CA GLU A 4 -29.32 2.76 8.87
C GLU A 4 -29.28 1.45 8.07
N LYS A 5 -29.15 1.55 6.75
CA LYS A 5 -28.80 0.41 5.93
C LYS A 5 -27.38 -0.01 6.29
N ASP A 6 -27.29 -1.14 6.93
CA ASP A 6 -26.06 -1.88 7.18
C ASP A 6 -25.33 -2.14 5.84
N LEU A 7 -24.11 -1.64 5.72
CA LEU A 7 -23.33 -1.64 4.48
C LEU A 7 -22.31 -2.79 4.43
N THR A 8 -22.55 -3.82 5.21
CA THR A 8 -21.83 -5.09 5.11
C THR A 8 -22.22 -5.89 3.86
N GLN A 9 -23.26 -5.49 3.12
CA GLN A 9 -23.66 -6.08 1.85
C GLN A 9 -23.76 -4.99 0.78
N ILE A 10 -22.69 -4.78 0.03
CA ILE A 10 -22.77 -4.12 -1.27
C ILE A 10 -23.26 -5.20 -2.23
N ASP A 11 -24.50 -5.07 -2.73
CA ASP A 11 -25.01 -5.91 -3.79
C ASP A 11 -24.15 -5.73 -5.05
N ILE A 12 -23.22 -6.65 -5.27
CA ILE A 12 -22.36 -6.66 -6.45
C ILE A 12 -23.11 -7.49 -7.50
N PRO A 13 -23.52 -6.90 -8.64
CA PRO A 13 -24.27 -7.63 -9.64
C PRO A 13 -23.43 -8.74 -10.28
N GLY A 14 -23.86 -9.97 -10.13
CA GLY A 14 -23.58 -11.11 -11.01
C GLY A 14 -22.29 -11.86 -10.78
N ASP A 15 -22.41 -13.07 -10.23
CA ASP A 15 -21.41 -14.15 -10.21
C ASP A 15 -21.15 -14.78 -11.60
N GLU A 16 -21.09 -14.00 -12.68
CA GLU A 16 -20.60 -14.53 -13.95
C GLU A 16 -19.06 -14.37 -13.97
N GLU A 17 -18.36 -15.46 -13.70
CA GLU A 17 -16.93 -15.62 -13.98
C GLU A 17 -16.68 -15.33 -15.47
N VAL A 18 -16.26 -14.12 -15.78
CA VAL A 18 -15.80 -13.77 -17.12
C VAL A 18 -14.38 -14.30 -17.29
N ALA A 19 -14.27 -15.47 -17.90
CA ALA A 19 -12.99 -16.00 -18.38
C ALA A 19 -12.36 -14.96 -19.34
N ILE A 20 -11.13 -14.52 -19.02
CA ILE A 20 -10.39 -13.43 -19.70
C ILE A 20 -9.95 -13.79 -21.15
N THR A 21 -10.48 -14.83 -21.77
CA THR A 21 -10.02 -15.37 -23.05
C THR A 21 -10.94 -15.12 -24.25
N GLU A 22 -12.12 -14.54 -24.08
CA GLU A 22 -12.94 -14.12 -25.21
C GLU A 22 -13.00 -12.61 -25.31
N SER A 23 -12.77 -12.04 -26.49
CA SER A 23 -12.95 -10.62 -26.77
C SER A 23 -14.42 -10.26 -26.52
N ILE A 24 -14.72 -9.69 -25.36
CA ILE A 24 -16.07 -9.29 -24.99
C ILE A 24 -16.47 -8.12 -25.90
N HIS A 25 -17.23 -8.40 -26.94
CA HIS A 25 -17.84 -7.39 -27.78
C HIS A 25 -19.06 -6.79 -27.08
N LEU A 26 -18.82 -5.94 -26.08
CA LEU A 26 -19.88 -5.17 -25.44
C LEU A 26 -20.42 -4.12 -26.43
N THR A 27 -21.73 -3.99 -26.49
CA THR A 27 -22.33 -2.86 -27.18
C THR A 27 -22.06 -1.56 -26.43
N ALA A 28 -22.02 -0.45 -27.14
CA ALA A 28 -21.82 0.88 -26.50
C ALA A 28 -22.86 1.18 -25.40
N ARG A 29 -24.08 0.60 -25.49
CA ARG A 29 -25.12 0.74 -24.46
C ARG A 29 -24.83 -0.07 -23.22
N GLU A 30 -24.30 -1.28 -23.36
CA GLU A 30 -23.91 -2.15 -22.23
C GLU A 30 -22.72 -1.57 -21.49
N SER A 31 -21.67 -1.16 -22.21
CA SER A 31 -20.52 -0.49 -21.60
C SER A 31 -20.93 0.79 -20.85
N ALA A 32 -21.81 1.61 -21.42
CA ALA A 32 -22.33 2.80 -20.75
C ALA A 32 -23.17 2.48 -19.49
N ARG A 33 -23.89 1.35 -19.47
CA ARG A 33 -24.63 0.89 -18.28
C ARG A 33 -23.66 0.45 -17.18
N ILE A 34 -22.68 -0.39 -17.52
CA ILE A 34 -21.64 -0.89 -16.61
C ILE A 34 -20.87 0.32 -16.00
N SER A 35 -20.37 1.22 -16.84
CA SER A 35 -19.64 2.41 -16.37
C SER A 35 -20.45 3.29 -15.43
N ARG A 36 -21.76 3.43 -15.66
CA ARG A 36 -22.64 4.21 -14.77
C ARG A 36 -22.81 3.54 -13.41
N GLU A 37 -23.01 2.24 -13.41
CA GLU A 37 -23.18 1.44 -12.18
C GLU A 37 -21.87 1.41 -11.38
N ASN A 38 -20.75 1.11 -12.02
CA ASN A 38 -19.42 1.12 -11.42
C ASN A 38 -19.07 2.49 -10.82
N ARG A 39 -19.38 3.58 -11.55
CA ARG A 39 -19.19 4.95 -11.03
C ARG A 39 -20.04 5.22 -9.80
N ARG A 40 -21.27 4.69 -9.72
CA ARG A 40 -22.11 4.84 -8.53
C ARG A 40 -21.47 4.14 -7.33
N ILE A 41 -21.06 2.89 -7.49
CA ILE A 41 -20.43 2.08 -6.43
C ILE A 41 -19.14 2.76 -5.94
N THR A 42 -18.24 3.10 -6.85
CA THR A 42 -16.96 3.72 -6.50
C THR A 42 -17.14 5.08 -5.83
N ASN A 43 -18.09 5.90 -6.28
CA ASN A 43 -18.38 7.19 -5.66
C ASN A 43 -18.94 7.06 -4.22
N GLU A 44 -19.74 6.04 -3.94
CA GLU A 44 -20.27 5.79 -2.60
C GLU A 44 -19.12 5.38 -1.65
N ILE A 45 -18.22 4.50 -2.09
CA ILE A 45 -17.03 4.09 -1.31
C ILE A 45 -16.10 5.28 -1.08
N GLU A 46 -15.77 6.04 -2.12
CA GLU A 46 -14.91 7.23 -2.01
C GLU A 46 -15.51 8.29 -1.09
N LYS A 47 -16.82 8.52 -1.16
CA LYS A 47 -17.50 9.48 -0.27
C LYS A 47 -17.37 9.10 1.20
N LYS A 48 -17.44 7.82 1.54
CA LYS A 48 -17.26 7.34 2.91
C LYS A 48 -15.83 7.49 3.40
N ARG A 49 -14.88 7.11 2.55
CA ARG A 49 -13.45 7.13 2.86
C ARG A 49 -12.91 8.57 3.03
N ASN A 50 -13.42 9.51 2.23
CA ASN A 50 -13.00 10.92 2.27
C ASN A 50 -13.73 11.76 3.32
N ARG A 51 -14.49 11.12 4.24
CA ARG A 51 -15.10 11.83 5.38
C ARG A 51 -14.00 12.40 6.27
N LYS A 52 -14.21 13.64 6.72
CA LYS A 52 -13.36 14.27 7.72
C LYS A 52 -13.90 13.99 9.13
N ASN A 53 -13.01 13.95 10.11
CA ASN A 53 -13.35 13.75 11.53
C ASN A 53 -14.11 12.43 11.79
N VAL A 54 -13.71 11.34 11.17
CA VAL A 54 -14.28 10.02 11.43
C VAL A 54 -13.93 9.60 12.86
N PRO A 55 -14.92 9.19 13.69
CA PRO A 55 -14.65 8.71 15.04
C PRO A 55 -13.74 7.47 15.02
N ALA A 56 -12.79 7.38 15.97
CA ALA A 56 -11.87 6.25 16.03
C ALA A 56 -12.60 4.90 16.13
N SER A 57 -13.78 4.86 16.75
CA SER A 57 -14.61 3.65 16.87
C SER A 57 -15.03 3.03 15.53
N GLU A 58 -15.03 3.80 14.43
CA GLU A 58 -15.43 3.29 13.12
C GLU A 58 -14.31 2.52 12.40
N TYR A 59 -13.03 2.76 12.77
CA TYR A 59 -11.86 2.11 12.18
C TYR A 59 -10.94 1.42 13.20
N THR A 60 -11.38 1.31 14.46
CA THR A 60 -10.71 0.49 15.47
C THR A 60 -11.19 -0.95 15.34
N ALA A 61 -10.25 -1.88 15.37
CA ALA A 61 -10.50 -3.31 15.36
C ALA A 61 -9.91 -4.00 16.60
N VAL A 62 -10.07 -5.31 16.69
CA VAL A 62 -9.44 -6.16 17.71
C VAL A 62 -8.71 -7.28 16.98
N MET A 63 -7.44 -7.50 17.30
CA MET A 63 -6.68 -8.63 16.75
C MET A 63 -7.30 -9.95 17.20
N ARG A 64 -7.35 -10.94 16.31
CA ARG A 64 -7.71 -12.34 16.67
C ARG A 64 -6.60 -12.96 17.52
N ASP A 65 -5.35 -12.70 17.12
CA ASP A 65 -4.15 -13.11 17.85
C ASP A 65 -3.28 -11.86 18.15
N PRO A 66 -3.04 -11.51 19.43
CA PRO A 66 -2.22 -10.36 19.81
C PRO A 66 -0.75 -10.48 19.37
N ASP A 67 -0.29 -11.68 19.01
CA ASP A 67 1.06 -11.91 18.48
C ASP A 67 1.18 -11.63 16.98
N ASN A 68 0.08 -11.32 16.30
CA ASN A 68 0.09 -10.87 14.93
C ASN A 68 0.37 -9.36 14.80
N VAL A 69 1.02 -8.96 13.70
CA VAL A 69 1.18 -7.57 13.29
C VAL A 69 0.09 -7.17 12.29
N VAL A 70 -0.30 -8.09 11.42
CA VAL A 70 -1.42 -7.92 10.47
C VAL A 70 -2.24 -9.19 10.38
N GLU A 71 -3.55 -9.03 10.23
CA GLU A 71 -4.49 -10.10 9.89
C GLU A 71 -5.34 -9.66 8.72
N PHE A 72 -5.31 -10.46 7.65
CA PHE A 72 -6.28 -10.38 6.56
C PHE A 72 -7.41 -11.35 6.85
N ASP A 73 -8.65 -10.90 6.71
CA ASP A 73 -9.85 -11.69 7.02
C ASP A 73 -10.87 -11.50 5.91
N ASP A 74 -10.98 -12.51 5.03
CA ASP A 74 -11.91 -12.55 3.90
C ASP A 74 -11.86 -11.28 3.03
N VAL A 75 -10.65 -10.85 2.64
CA VAL A 75 -10.42 -9.57 1.97
C VAL A 75 -10.72 -9.68 0.49
N HIS A 76 -11.54 -8.74 -0.01
CA HIS A 76 -11.90 -8.60 -1.41
C HIS A 76 -11.49 -7.23 -1.94
N THR A 77 -10.69 -7.23 -3.02
CA THR A 77 -10.28 -5.99 -3.71
C THR A 77 -10.55 -6.12 -5.20
N TYR A 78 -11.43 -5.27 -5.70
CA TYR A 78 -11.94 -5.32 -7.06
C TYR A 78 -11.61 -4.05 -7.84
N PHE A 79 -11.51 -4.21 -9.17
CA PHE A 79 -11.36 -3.09 -10.10
C PHE A 79 -12.63 -2.94 -10.95
N PHE A 80 -13.25 -1.78 -10.86
CA PHE A 80 -14.45 -1.40 -11.57
C PHE A 80 -14.11 -0.74 -12.90
N THR A 81 -14.13 -1.50 -13.97
CA THR A 81 -13.75 -1.06 -15.33
C THR A 81 -14.96 -0.80 -16.22
N ASP A 82 -14.72 -0.22 -17.39
CA ASP A 82 -15.79 0.04 -18.37
C ASP A 82 -16.33 -1.23 -19.05
N ILE A 83 -15.64 -2.36 -18.88
CA ILE A 83 -16.02 -3.65 -19.42
C ILE A 83 -16.56 -4.63 -18.37
N GLY A 84 -16.48 -4.28 -17.07
CA GLY A 84 -16.94 -5.11 -15.96
C GLY A 84 -16.12 -4.94 -14.70
N THR A 85 -16.37 -5.78 -13.72
CA THR A 85 -15.63 -5.83 -12.45
C THR A 85 -14.59 -6.93 -12.49
N VAL A 86 -13.33 -6.59 -12.23
CA VAL A 86 -12.22 -7.54 -12.13
C VAL A 86 -11.96 -7.80 -10.64
N LYS A 87 -12.16 -9.04 -10.22
CA LYS A 87 -11.89 -9.51 -8.84
C LYS A 87 -10.39 -9.85 -8.72
N ALA A 88 -9.58 -8.87 -8.35
CA ALA A 88 -8.12 -9.05 -8.26
C ALA A 88 -7.68 -9.75 -6.97
N VAL A 89 -8.41 -9.56 -5.89
CA VAL A 89 -8.29 -10.29 -4.62
C VAL A 89 -9.70 -10.72 -4.24
N ASP A 90 -9.93 -11.98 -3.99
CA ASP A 90 -11.27 -12.52 -3.75
C ASP A 90 -11.23 -13.53 -2.60
N GLY A 91 -11.59 -13.08 -1.39
CA GLY A 91 -11.67 -13.90 -0.18
C GLY A 91 -10.33 -14.32 0.42
N VAL A 92 -9.33 -13.42 0.44
CA VAL A 92 -7.99 -13.75 0.96
C VAL A 92 -7.94 -13.62 2.48
N THR A 93 -7.50 -14.72 3.14
CA THR A 93 -7.33 -14.80 4.60
C THR A 93 -5.96 -15.34 4.96
N PHE A 94 -5.14 -14.57 5.70
CA PHE A 94 -3.88 -15.01 6.29
C PHE A 94 -3.39 -14.02 7.34
N ASP A 95 -2.43 -14.45 8.16
CA ASP A 95 -1.89 -13.67 9.24
C ASP A 95 -0.38 -13.42 9.08
N ILE A 96 0.10 -12.29 9.60
CA ILE A 96 1.52 -11.94 9.66
C ILE A 96 1.93 -11.81 11.12
N PRO A 97 2.61 -12.83 11.71
CA PRO A 97 3.08 -12.77 13.08
C PRO A 97 4.21 -11.74 13.28
N LYS A 98 4.29 -11.18 14.49
CA LYS A 98 5.37 -10.26 14.90
C LYS A 98 6.75 -10.92 14.77
N GLY A 99 7.71 -10.18 14.20
CA GLY A 99 9.10 -10.64 14.08
C GLY A 99 9.27 -11.86 13.16
N LYS A 100 8.30 -12.15 12.29
CA LYS A 100 8.37 -13.21 11.29
C LYS A 100 8.34 -12.64 9.88
N THR A 101 8.93 -13.38 8.96
CA THR A 101 8.82 -13.12 7.52
C THR A 101 7.77 -14.06 6.94
N VAL A 102 6.78 -13.50 6.25
CA VAL A 102 5.75 -14.24 5.51
C VAL A 102 5.99 -14.05 4.01
N GLY A 103 6.21 -15.14 3.30
CA GLY A 103 6.37 -15.15 1.84
C GLY A 103 5.03 -15.37 1.15
N VAL A 104 4.61 -14.41 0.30
CA VAL A 104 3.44 -14.55 -0.55
C VAL A 104 3.89 -14.95 -1.94
N VAL A 105 3.58 -16.17 -2.36
CA VAL A 105 3.99 -16.75 -3.65
C VAL A 105 2.77 -17.05 -4.52
N GLY A 106 2.97 -16.98 -5.82
CA GLY A 106 1.92 -17.26 -6.81
C GLY A 106 2.34 -16.77 -8.20
N GLU A 107 1.57 -17.12 -9.21
CA GLU A 107 1.82 -16.73 -10.61
C GLU A 107 1.76 -15.20 -10.80
N SER A 108 2.31 -14.72 -11.94
CA SER A 108 2.17 -13.30 -12.29
C SER A 108 0.69 -12.97 -12.52
N GLY A 109 0.23 -11.84 -11.96
CA GLY A 109 -1.16 -11.40 -12.08
C GLY A 109 -2.15 -12.03 -11.09
N CYS A 110 -1.73 -12.95 -10.19
CA CYS A 110 -2.64 -13.59 -9.22
C CYS A 110 -3.02 -12.71 -8.01
N GLY A 111 -2.77 -11.40 -8.02
CA GLY A 111 -3.23 -10.48 -6.99
C GLY A 111 -2.23 -10.18 -5.85
N LYS A 112 -0.99 -10.72 -5.85
CA LYS A 112 0.02 -10.49 -4.77
C LYS A 112 0.25 -9.00 -4.47
N SER A 113 0.63 -8.23 -5.50
CA SER A 113 0.86 -6.79 -5.37
C SER A 113 -0.42 -6.03 -5.00
N VAL A 114 -1.59 -6.46 -5.51
CA VAL A 114 -2.88 -5.86 -5.14
C VAL A 114 -3.19 -6.09 -3.67
N THR A 115 -2.91 -7.27 -3.11
CA THR A 115 -3.06 -7.56 -1.68
C THR A 115 -2.17 -6.64 -0.83
N ALA A 116 -0.89 -6.48 -1.22
CA ALA A 116 0.04 -5.57 -0.57
C ALA A 116 -0.43 -4.10 -0.65
N LEU A 117 -0.87 -3.65 -1.83
CA LEU A 117 -1.41 -2.31 -2.04
C LEU A 117 -2.73 -2.07 -1.30
N SER A 118 -3.55 -3.11 -1.07
CA SER A 118 -4.77 -3.02 -0.27
C SER A 118 -4.45 -2.70 1.20
N LEU A 119 -3.43 -3.36 1.78
CA LEU A 119 -2.94 -3.04 3.12
C LEU A 119 -2.43 -1.59 3.23
N MET A 120 -1.79 -1.09 2.18
CA MET A 120 -1.33 0.30 2.13
C MET A 120 -2.42 1.31 1.73
N GLN A 121 -3.62 0.86 1.36
CA GLN A 121 -4.65 1.67 0.69
C GLN A 121 -4.09 2.46 -0.52
N LEU A 122 -3.19 1.84 -1.29
CA LEU A 122 -2.55 2.43 -2.49
C LEU A 122 -3.08 1.82 -3.80
N VAL A 123 -4.12 0.98 -3.74
CA VAL A 123 -4.81 0.50 -4.94
C VAL A 123 -5.31 1.70 -5.76
N GLN A 124 -5.11 1.65 -7.08
CA GLN A 124 -5.41 2.77 -7.99
C GLN A 124 -6.89 3.14 -7.95
N ARG A 125 -7.19 4.31 -7.41
CA ARG A 125 -8.55 4.85 -7.28
C ARG A 125 -8.94 5.73 -8.50
N PRO A 126 -10.21 5.87 -8.77
CA PRO A 126 -11.39 5.30 -8.09
C PRO A 126 -11.74 3.87 -8.52
N GLN A 127 -11.05 3.32 -9.53
CA GLN A 127 -11.36 2.02 -10.12
C GLN A 127 -11.12 0.87 -9.14
N GLY A 128 -9.97 0.86 -8.45
CA GLY A 128 -9.61 -0.17 -7.47
C GLY A 128 -10.13 0.15 -6.08
N GLN A 129 -10.89 -0.77 -5.48
CA GLN A 129 -11.50 -0.61 -4.17
C GLN A 129 -11.43 -1.92 -3.37
N THR A 130 -11.07 -1.83 -2.08
CA THR A 130 -11.34 -2.92 -1.14
C THR A 130 -12.81 -2.82 -0.75
N VAL A 131 -13.59 -3.83 -1.12
CA VAL A 131 -15.06 -3.80 -1.06
C VAL A 131 -15.60 -4.58 0.13
N GLU A 132 -14.88 -5.60 0.59
CA GLU A 132 -15.32 -6.50 1.66
C GLU A 132 -14.12 -7.04 2.43
N GLY A 133 -14.36 -7.60 3.63
CA GLY A 133 -13.37 -8.15 4.54
C GLY A 133 -12.74 -7.10 5.45
N GLU A 134 -11.83 -7.57 6.30
CA GLU A 134 -11.10 -6.74 7.26
C GLU A 134 -9.60 -6.92 7.09
N ILE A 135 -8.85 -5.81 7.22
CA ILE A 135 -7.40 -5.83 7.31
C ILE A 135 -7.03 -5.21 8.65
N ARG A 136 -6.76 -6.05 9.65
CA ARG A 136 -6.41 -5.59 10.99
C ARG A 136 -4.91 -5.35 11.09
N PHE A 137 -4.51 -4.16 11.49
CA PHE A 137 -3.12 -3.79 11.74
C PHE A 137 -2.90 -3.43 13.19
N ASN A 138 -1.97 -4.12 13.86
CA ASN A 138 -1.58 -3.88 15.24
C ASN A 138 -0.63 -2.69 15.34
N GLY A 139 -1.19 -1.47 15.30
CA GLY A 139 -0.44 -0.22 15.37
C GLY A 139 0.16 0.07 16.75
N GLU A 140 0.77 1.25 16.91
CA GLU A 140 1.41 1.64 18.17
C GLU A 140 0.40 1.91 19.30
N ASN A 141 -0.65 2.64 18.97
CA ASN A 141 -1.61 3.13 19.95
C ASN A 141 -2.94 2.37 19.92
N MET A 142 -3.24 1.70 18.80
CA MET A 142 -4.51 1.00 18.61
C MET A 142 -4.39 -0.03 17.48
N VAL A 143 -5.36 -0.93 17.41
CA VAL A 143 -5.54 -1.81 16.25
C VAL A 143 -6.43 -1.12 15.24
N TYR A 144 -5.94 -1.00 14.00
CA TYR A 144 -6.68 -0.38 12.90
C TYR A 144 -7.36 -1.43 12.02
N ASP A 145 -8.60 -1.20 11.63
CA ASP A 145 -9.15 -1.79 10.42
C ASP A 145 -8.75 -0.91 9.24
N ILE A 146 -7.72 -1.34 8.53
CA ILE A 146 -7.14 -0.57 7.41
C ILE A 146 -8.19 -0.29 6.32
N ALA A 147 -9.09 -1.24 6.04
CA ALA A 147 -10.11 -1.05 5.01
C ALA A 147 -11.05 0.15 5.32
N LYS A 148 -11.27 0.44 6.60
CA LYS A 148 -12.13 1.53 7.10
C LYS A 148 -11.36 2.78 7.54
N THR A 149 -10.03 2.68 7.67
CA THR A 149 -9.18 3.79 8.17
C THR A 149 -9.21 4.96 7.18
N PRO A 150 -9.53 6.18 7.63
CA PRO A 150 -9.57 7.36 6.77
C PRO A 150 -8.19 7.79 6.31
N THR A 151 -8.12 8.52 5.19
CA THR A 151 -6.88 8.87 4.51
C THR A 151 -5.91 9.65 5.41
N ASP A 152 -6.39 10.59 6.20
CA ASP A 152 -5.59 11.40 7.13
C ASP A 152 -4.92 10.57 8.25
N GLN A 153 -5.53 9.45 8.64
CA GLN A 153 -4.91 8.49 9.57
C GLN A 153 -3.93 7.56 8.84
N MET A 154 -4.26 7.13 7.62
CA MET A 154 -3.33 6.33 6.81
C MET A 154 -2.03 7.07 6.49
N GLU A 155 -2.07 8.39 6.31
CA GLU A 155 -0.86 9.21 6.12
C GLU A 155 0.09 9.16 7.32
N LYS A 156 -0.42 8.99 8.54
CA LYS A 156 0.38 8.82 9.77
C LYS A 156 0.92 7.40 9.95
N ILE A 157 0.30 6.42 9.30
CA ILE A 157 0.69 5.00 9.37
C ILE A 157 1.74 4.68 8.31
N ARG A 158 1.53 5.17 7.07
CA ARG A 158 2.44 4.95 5.95
C ARG A 158 3.79 5.61 6.21
N GLY A 159 4.87 4.87 5.98
CA GLY A 159 6.24 5.33 6.23
C GLY A 159 6.65 5.23 7.70
N ALA A 160 5.79 5.58 8.66
CA ALA A 160 6.09 5.50 10.08
C ALA A 160 5.95 4.08 10.64
N GLN A 161 4.83 3.41 10.39
CA GLN A 161 4.53 2.10 10.98
C GLN A 161 4.49 0.97 9.95
N ILE A 162 4.07 1.26 8.72
CA ILE A 162 4.09 0.34 7.59
C ILE A 162 4.85 1.02 6.45
N SER A 163 5.89 0.37 5.95
CA SER A 163 6.64 0.81 4.77
C SER A 163 6.56 -0.21 3.66
N MET A 164 6.73 0.26 2.42
CA MET A 164 6.71 -0.60 1.23
C MET A 164 7.93 -0.34 0.34
N ILE A 165 8.56 -1.43 -0.08
CA ILE A 165 9.59 -1.46 -1.11
C ILE A 165 8.90 -1.89 -2.40
N PHE A 166 8.84 -0.97 -3.38
CA PHE A 166 8.15 -1.21 -4.65
C PHE A 166 9.02 -1.98 -5.64
N GLN A 167 8.37 -2.69 -6.55
CA GLN A 167 9.01 -3.51 -7.58
C GLN A 167 9.94 -2.70 -8.50
N GLU A 168 9.60 -1.44 -8.82
CA GLU A 168 10.37 -0.61 -9.74
C GLU A 168 11.09 0.55 -9.03
N PRO A 169 12.39 0.42 -8.70
CA PRO A 169 13.15 1.50 -8.07
C PRO A 169 13.35 2.71 -8.98
N MET A 170 13.19 2.54 -10.31
CA MET A 170 13.38 3.62 -11.29
C MET A 170 12.29 4.70 -11.20
N THR A 171 11.08 4.31 -10.84
CA THR A 171 9.91 5.20 -10.74
C THR A 171 9.66 5.68 -9.32
N SER A 172 10.30 5.05 -8.31
CA SER A 172 10.08 5.34 -6.88
C SER A 172 10.82 6.59 -6.39
N LEU A 173 11.95 6.94 -7.01
CA LEU A 173 12.72 8.14 -6.68
C LEU A 173 12.34 9.30 -7.58
N ASN A 174 12.08 10.46 -7.01
CA ASN A 174 11.82 11.68 -7.76
C ASN A 174 13.14 12.18 -8.40
N PRO A 175 13.23 12.25 -9.75
CA PRO A 175 14.49 12.55 -10.45
C PRO A 175 15.02 13.97 -10.24
N VAL A 176 14.20 14.91 -9.78
CA VAL A 176 14.58 16.31 -9.58
C VAL A 176 15.06 16.65 -8.18
N PHE A 177 14.99 15.70 -7.23
CA PHE A 177 15.52 15.84 -5.89
C PHE A 177 16.72 14.92 -5.65
N ARG A 178 17.66 15.36 -4.80
CA ARG A 178 18.80 14.56 -4.38
C ARG A 178 18.34 13.37 -3.55
N ALA A 179 19.09 12.27 -3.62
CA ALA A 179 18.75 11.03 -2.90
C ALA A 179 18.63 11.24 -1.39
N GLY A 180 19.61 11.95 -0.79
CA GLY A 180 19.58 12.23 0.64
C GLY A 180 18.39 13.09 1.08
N HIS A 181 18.02 14.07 0.28
CA HIS A 181 16.86 14.94 0.60
C HIS A 181 15.53 14.16 0.59
N GLN A 182 15.41 13.10 -0.21
CA GLN A 182 14.20 12.27 -0.22
C GLN A 182 14.12 11.40 1.04
N ILE A 183 15.27 10.96 1.58
CA ILE A 183 15.32 10.28 2.88
C ILE A 183 14.99 11.27 4.00
N ASP A 184 15.57 12.49 3.96
CA ASP A 184 15.29 13.57 4.93
C ASP A 184 13.79 13.88 5.00
N GLU A 185 13.13 13.96 3.85
CA GLU A 185 11.69 14.26 3.77
C GLU A 185 10.85 13.23 4.52
N VAL A 186 11.15 11.93 4.34
CA VAL A 186 10.45 10.85 5.06
C VAL A 186 10.68 10.97 6.56
N ILE A 187 11.91 11.21 7.00
CA ILE A 187 12.25 11.35 8.42
C ILE A 187 11.55 12.58 9.02
N ALA A 188 11.65 13.73 8.36
CA ALA A 188 11.07 14.98 8.84
C ALA A 188 9.55 14.93 8.94
N LEU A 189 8.89 14.23 8.01
CA LEU A 189 7.43 14.08 8.00
C LEU A 189 6.92 13.38 9.26
N HIS A 190 7.66 12.38 9.74
CA HIS A 190 7.23 11.53 10.86
C HIS A 190 7.89 11.89 12.20
N ASN A 191 8.91 12.77 12.19
CA ASN A 191 9.63 13.22 13.38
C ASN A 191 9.78 14.76 13.36
N PRO A 192 8.67 15.49 13.50
CA PRO A 192 8.67 16.96 13.38
C PRO A 192 9.50 17.68 14.44
N GLU A 193 9.86 17.00 15.53
CA GLU A 193 10.71 17.52 16.61
C GLU A 193 12.21 17.46 16.30
N MET A 194 12.63 16.67 15.30
CA MET A 194 14.05 16.52 14.95
C MET A 194 14.59 17.77 14.24
N THR A 195 15.82 18.15 14.60
CA THR A 195 16.58 19.20 13.91
C THR A 195 17.05 18.72 12.53
N LYS A 196 17.38 19.66 11.64
CA LYS A 196 17.91 19.35 10.30
C LYS A 196 19.22 18.55 10.37
N GLU A 197 20.05 18.82 11.36
CA GLU A 197 21.31 18.14 11.60
C GLU A 197 21.08 16.69 12.02
N GLU A 198 20.14 16.44 12.91
CA GLU A 198 19.75 15.09 13.33
C GLU A 198 19.14 14.28 12.18
N ILE A 199 18.25 14.89 11.39
CA ILE A 199 17.65 14.27 10.20
C ILE A 199 18.74 13.85 9.22
N LYS A 200 19.66 14.77 8.87
CA LYS A 200 20.77 14.46 7.96
C LYS A 200 21.67 13.34 8.50
N ALA A 201 21.99 13.37 9.80
CA ALA A 201 22.79 12.33 10.43
C ALA A 201 22.12 10.95 10.34
N LEU A 202 20.79 10.90 10.55
CA LEU A 202 20.01 9.67 10.42
C LEU A 202 19.96 9.22 8.96
N SER A 203 19.77 10.12 8.00
CA SER A 203 19.80 9.80 6.57
C SER A 203 21.11 9.18 6.13
N LEU A 204 22.24 9.76 6.55
CA LEU A 204 23.57 9.19 6.27
C LEU A 204 23.74 7.80 6.89
N LYS A 205 23.24 7.61 8.12
CA LYS A 205 23.24 6.29 8.76
C LYS A 205 22.39 5.27 7.98
N MET A 206 21.25 5.67 7.43
CA MET A 206 20.42 4.78 6.61
C MET A 206 21.13 4.39 5.31
N ILE A 207 21.82 5.34 4.67
CA ILE A 207 22.62 5.09 3.47
C ILE A 207 23.77 4.11 3.77
N ASP A 208 24.42 4.24 4.92
CA ASP A 208 25.46 3.31 5.40
C ASP A 208 24.89 1.90 5.64
N MET A 209 23.75 1.82 6.31
CA MET A 209 23.08 0.56 6.67
C MET A 209 22.75 -0.31 5.44
N VAL A 210 22.43 0.32 4.31
CA VAL A 210 22.19 -0.40 3.04
C VAL A 210 23.47 -0.71 2.25
N GLY A 211 24.64 -0.51 2.87
CA GLY A 211 25.95 -0.88 2.31
C GLY A 211 26.45 0.04 1.19
N ILE A 212 26.18 1.32 1.27
CA ILE A 212 26.72 2.34 0.35
C ILE A 212 27.94 3.01 1.01
N ALA A 213 29.14 2.81 0.44
CA ALA A 213 30.41 3.21 1.05
C ALA A 213 30.67 4.72 1.10
N ASN A 214 30.13 5.52 0.18
CA ASN A 214 30.29 6.97 0.13
C ASN A 214 28.99 7.67 0.44
N GLN A 215 28.57 7.66 1.71
CA GLN A 215 27.26 8.16 2.15
C GLN A 215 27.05 9.65 1.80
N GLU A 216 28.04 10.50 2.11
CA GLU A 216 27.93 11.93 1.84
C GLU A 216 27.88 12.25 0.34
N GLY A 217 28.70 11.55 -0.45
CA GLY A 217 28.68 11.70 -1.90
C GLY A 217 27.32 11.30 -2.48
N VAL A 218 26.81 10.14 -2.09
CA VAL A 218 25.53 9.60 -2.58
C VAL A 218 24.34 10.44 -2.06
N TYR A 219 24.40 10.94 -0.84
CA TYR A 219 23.42 11.86 -0.28
C TYR A 219 23.20 13.08 -1.20
N MET A 220 24.26 13.60 -1.81
CA MET A 220 24.23 14.78 -2.69
C MET A 220 23.91 14.47 -4.15
N MET A 221 23.92 13.18 -4.57
CA MET A 221 23.62 12.77 -5.94
C MET A 221 22.14 12.80 -6.26
N TYR A 222 21.83 12.99 -7.53
CA TYR A 222 20.50 12.83 -8.09
C TYR A 222 20.27 11.36 -8.51
N PRO A 223 19.00 10.90 -8.58
CA PRO A 223 18.71 9.53 -8.99
C PRO A 223 19.33 9.11 -10.32
N HIS A 224 19.44 10.01 -11.30
CA HIS A 224 20.04 9.69 -12.61
C HIS A 224 21.57 9.48 -12.56
N GLU A 225 22.24 9.94 -11.50
CA GLU A 225 23.67 9.73 -11.27
C GLU A 225 23.97 8.39 -10.55
N LEU A 226 22.91 7.72 -10.04
CA LEU A 226 23.00 6.47 -9.30
C LEU A 226 22.82 5.26 -10.25
N SER A 227 23.54 4.17 -10.00
CA SER A 227 23.28 2.88 -10.65
C SER A 227 21.89 2.32 -10.22
N GLY A 228 21.37 1.34 -10.97
CA GLY A 228 20.09 0.68 -10.63
C GLY A 228 20.10 0.10 -9.20
N GLY A 229 21.16 -0.64 -8.86
CA GLY A 229 21.32 -1.20 -7.51
C GLY A 229 21.47 -0.14 -6.41
N MET A 230 22.12 0.99 -6.69
CA MET A 230 22.19 2.11 -5.73
C MET A 230 20.81 2.76 -5.51
N ARG A 231 20.01 2.96 -6.56
CA ARG A 231 18.64 3.50 -6.43
C ARG A 231 17.77 2.57 -5.58
N GLN A 232 17.88 1.27 -5.80
CA GLN A 232 17.14 0.30 -4.99
C GLN A 232 17.57 0.34 -3.52
N ARG A 233 18.88 0.43 -3.23
CA ARG A 233 19.37 0.59 -1.86
C ARG A 233 18.90 1.88 -1.21
N ILE A 234 18.84 3.01 -1.94
CA ILE A 234 18.27 4.27 -1.43
C ILE A 234 16.77 4.10 -1.12
N MET A 235 16.01 3.43 -1.99
CA MET A 235 14.59 3.14 -1.73
C MET A 235 14.42 2.26 -0.47
N ILE A 236 15.29 1.27 -0.28
CA ILE A 236 15.30 0.45 0.95
C ILE A 236 15.65 1.33 2.17
N ALA A 237 16.65 2.22 2.06
CA ALA A 237 17.00 3.15 3.13
C ALA A 237 15.82 4.07 3.52
N MET A 238 15.07 4.58 2.54
CA MET A 238 13.85 5.35 2.77
C MET A 238 12.79 4.52 3.50
N ALA A 239 12.57 3.27 3.08
CA ALA A 239 11.59 2.39 3.70
C ALA A 239 11.94 2.05 5.16
N LEU A 240 13.22 2.00 5.52
CA LEU A 240 13.71 1.70 6.87
C LEU A 240 13.82 2.94 7.76
N ALA A 241 13.79 4.14 7.20
CA ALA A 241 14.19 5.39 7.86
C ALA A 241 13.43 5.68 9.17
N CYS A 242 12.15 5.31 9.26
CA CYS A 242 11.31 5.50 10.45
C CYS A 242 11.17 4.22 11.32
N ASN A 243 11.99 3.18 11.08
CA ASN A 243 11.95 1.92 11.82
C ASN A 243 10.52 1.30 11.90
N PRO A 244 9.88 1.03 10.78
CA PRO A 244 8.50 0.58 10.73
C PRO A 244 8.30 -0.79 11.37
N LYS A 245 7.09 -1.05 11.90
CA LYS A 245 6.70 -2.35 12.45
C LYS A 245 6.54 -3.44 11.39
N LEU A 246 6.18 -3.02 10.17
CA LEU A 246 5.98 -3.90 9.02
C LEU A 246 6.66 -3.32 7.78
N ILE A 247 7.39 -4.17 7.08
CA ILE A 247 7.94 -3.87 5.76
C ILE A 247 7.28 -4.81 4.75
N ILE A 248 6.69 -4.24 3.72
CA ILE A 248 6.19 -4.96 2.56
C ILE A 248 7.25 -4.87 1.46
N ALA A 249 7.68 -6.00 0.95
CA ALA A 249 8.67 -6.06 -0.13
C ALA A 249 8.05 -6.73 -1.35
N ASP A 250 7.74 -5.92 -2.37
CA ASP A 250 7.16 -6.39 -3.64
C ASP A 250 8.29 -6.56 -4.66
N GLU A 251 8.75 -7.81 -4.84
CA GLU A 251 9.88 -8.20 -5.69
C GLU A 251 11.16 -7.34 -5.48
N PRO A 252 11.68 -7.24 -4.24
CA PRO A 252 12.67 -6.24 -3.86
C PRO A 252 14.06 -6.42 -4.47
N THR A 253 14.31 -7.50 -5.19
CA THR A 253 15.66 -7.87 -5.66
C THR A 253 15.82 -7.88 -7.17
N THR A 254 14.82 -7.46 -7.92
CA THR A 254 14.82 -7.49 -9.40
C THR A 254 15.96 -6.67 -10.05
N ALA A 255 16.50 -5.66 -9.36
CA ALA A 255 17.60 -4.82 -9.83
C ALA A 255 18.91 -5.02 -9.06
N LEU A 256 19.00 -5.98 -8.14
CA LEU A 256 20.22 -6.31 -7.41
C LEU A 256 20.99 -7.47 -8.09
N ASP A 257 22.33 -7.38 -8.10
CA ASP A 257 23.17 -8.52 -8.46
C ASP A 257 22.92 -9.70 -7.52
N VAL A 258 22.89 -10.92 -8.09
CA VAL A 258 22.66 -12.18 -7.35
C VAL A 258 23.62 -12.37 -6.16
N THR A 259 24.80 -11.76 -6.23
CA THR A 259 25.81 -11.82 -5.15
C THR A 259 25.53 -10.87 -3.99
N ILE A 260 24.56 -9.97 -4.11
CA ILE A 260 24.24 -8.92 -3.14
C ILE A 260 22.83 -9.10 -2.55
N GLN A 261 22.09 -10.05 -3.08
CA GLN A 261 20.75 -10.41 -2.61
C GLN A 261 20.73 -10.96 -1.18
#